data_f7d6f64d65ea8727389ebe021389c7ae
#
_entry.id   f7d6f64d65ea8727389ebe021389c7ae
#
_cell.length_a   1.000
_cell.length_b   1.000
_cell.length_c   1.000
_cell.angle_alpha   90.00
_cell.angle_beta   90.00
_cell.angle_gamma   90.00
#
_symmetry.space_group_name_H-M   'P 1'
#
loop_
_entity.id
_entity.type
_entity.pdbx_description
1 polymer ?
#
loop_
_entity_poly.entity_id
_entity_poly.type
_entity_poly.pdbx_seq_one_letter_code
_entity_poly.pdbx_strand_id
1 'polypeptide(L)' 'MITAPIAKALLEIKQSANVVIWDYQSYFEITIDSKEIAPQRMTSPPQARKFKTLAAAHSYLRNFLNYERGITILIAP' A
#
# COMPACT_ATOMS: atom_id res chain seq x y z
N MET A 1 4.17 -4.82 -9.57
CA MET A 1 4.33 -3.95 -8.39
C MET A 1 4.85 -2.58 -8.79
N ILE A 2 4.48 -1.56 -8.04
CA ILE A 2 5.00 -0.20 -8.25
C ILE A 2 5.91 0.18 -7.10
N THR A 3 6.91 1.01 -7.38
CA THR A 3 7.82 1.50 -6.34
C THR A 3 7.14 2.57 -5.48
N ALA A 4 7.67 2.85 -4.30
CA ALA A 4 7.12 3.88 -3.42
C ALA A 4 7.09 5.27 -4.08
N PRO A 5 8.15 5.72 -4.77
CA PRO A 5 8.09 7.01 -5.48
C PRO A 5 7.00 7.06 -6.55
N ILE A 6 6.81 5.98 -7.29
CA ILE A 6 5.74 5.91 -8.31
C ILE A 6 4.37 5.93 -7.63
N ALA A 7 4.20 5.19 -6.53
CA ALA A 7 2.96 5.19 -5.77
C ALA A 7 2.62 6.60 -5.27
N LYS A 8 3.60 7.30 -4.73
CA LYS A 8 3.41 8.66 -4.24
C LYS A 8 2.99 9.61 -5.36
N ALA A 9 3.67 9.54 -6.50
CA ALA A 9 3.34 10.37 -7.66
C ALA A 9 1.93 10.07 -8.17
N LEU A 10 1.56 8.79 -8.23
CA LEU A 10 0.23 8.37 -8.68
C LEU A 10 -0.86 8.95 -7.78
N LEU A 11 -0.66 8.91 -6.47
CA LEU A 11 -1.64 9.43 -5.51
C LEU A 11 -1.75 10.95 -5.57
N GLU A 12 -0.68 11.65 -5.90
CA GLU A 12 -0.71 13.10 -6.07
C GLU A 12 -1.47 13.53 -7.32
N ILE A 13 -1.37 12.75 -8.40
CA ILE A 13 -1.97 13.09 -9.68
C ILE A 13 -3.41 12.60 -9.75
N LYS A 14 -3.68 11.38 -9.29
CA LYS A 14 -4.97 10.73 -9.48
C LYS A 14 -5.86 10.90 -8.25
N GLN A 15 -6.86 11.79 -8.34
CA GLN A 15 -7.77 12.07 -7.22
C GLN A 15 -8.67 10.88 -6.86
N SER A 16 -8.96 10.02 -7.82
CA SER A 16 -9.91 8.91 -7.64
C SER A 16 -9.21 7.55 -7.49
N ALA A 17 -7.94 7.54 -7.08
CA ALA A 17 -7.22 6.28 -6.87
C ALA A 17 -7.91 5.44 -5.81
N ASN A 18 -8.01 4.14 -6.05
CA ASN A 18 -8.61 3.19 -5.12
C ASN A 18 -7.51 2.61 -4.23
N VAL A 19 -7.44 3.08 -2.99
CA VAL A 19 -6.44 2.66 -2.02
C VAL A 19 -7.06 1.66 -1.06
N VAL A 20 -6.48 0.46 -1.01
CA VAL A 20 -6.97 -0.63 -0.18
C VAL A 20 -5.85 -1.17 0.70
N ILE A 21 -6.17 -1.36 1.98
CA ILE A 21 -5.32 -2.12 2.89
C ILE A 21 -5.92 -3.53 3.00
N TRP A 22 -5.11 -4.53 2.66
CA TRP A 22 -5.54 -5.93 2.69
C TRP A 22 -5.09 -6.59 3.99
N ASP A 23 -6.04 -7.17 4.70
CA ASP A 23 -5.79 -7.87 5.97
C ASP A 23 -5.60 -9.37 5.67
N TYR A 24 -4.37 -9.85 5.83
CA TYR A 24 -4.02 -11.26 5.68
C TYR A 24 -3.87 -11.97 7.03
N GLN A 25 -4.33 -11.36 8.12
CA GLN A 25 -4.22 -11.83 9.51
C GLN A 25 -2.81 -11.67 10.09
N SER A 26 -1.81 -12.30 9.47
CA SER A 26 -0.43 -12.25 9.97
C SER A 26 0.29 -10.97 9.55
N TYR A 27 -0.20 -10.32 8.49
CA TYR A 27 0.41 -9.11 7.94
C TYR A 27 -0.63 -8.37 7.10
N PHE A 28 -0.25 -7.18 6.64
CA PHE A 28 -1.11 -6.33 5.82
C PHE A 28 -0.35 -5.89 4.58
N GLU A 29 -1.07 -5.72 3.48
CA GLU A 29 -0.53 -5.18 2.23
C GLU A 29 -1.37 -4.02 1.76
N ILE A 30 -0.77 -3.14 0.95
CA ILE A 30 -1.46 -1.99 0.39
C ILE A 30 -1.47 -2.12 -1.13
N THR A 31 -2.64 -1.88 -1.74
CA THR A 31 -2.75 -1.76 -3.19
C THR A 31 -3.31 -0.40 -3.57
N ILE A 32 -2.84 0.12 -4.69
CA ILE A 32 -3.32 1.37 -5.28
C ILE A 32 -3.76 1.02 -6.69
N ASP A 33 -5.07 1.12 -6.95
CA ASP A 33 -5.68 0.70 -8.21
C ASP A 33 -5.27 -0.74 -8.55
N SER A 34 -5.34 -1.64 -7.56
CA SER A 34 -4.98 -3.06 -7.67
C SER A 34 -3.50 -3.34 -7.88
N LYS A 35 -2.64 -2.33 -7.76
CA LYS A 35 -1.19 -2.49 -7.90
C LYS A 35 -0.54 -2.52 -6.52
N GLU A 36 0.23 -3.57 -6.25
CA GLU A 36 0.94 -3.73 -5.00
C GLU A 36 2.16 -2.80 -4.94
N ILE A 37 2.54 -2.42 -3.73
CA ILE A 37 3.72 -1.57 -3.51
C ILE A 37 4.93 -2.46 -3.29
N ALA A 38 6.01 -2.19 -4.02
CA ALA A 38 7.25 -2.93 -3.89
C ALA A 38 7.92 -2.65 -2.54
N PRO A 39 8.57 -3.65 -1.93
CA PRO A 39 9.34 -3.43 -0.71
C PRO A 39 10.59 -2.62 -1.02
N GLN A 40 11.22 -2.09 0.03
CA GLN A 40 12.44 -1.31 -0.12
C GLN A 40 13.55 -2.14 -0.77
N ARG A 41 13.62 -3.45 -0.44
CA ARG A 41 14.54 -4.39 -1.05
C ARG A 41 13.72 -5.47 -1.75
N MET A 42 14.00 -5.68 -3.04
CA MET A 42 13.34 -6.73 -3.79
C MET A 42 13.80 -8.11 -3.30
N THR A 43 12.83 -8.99 -3.21
CA THR A 43 13.08 -10.39 -2.83
C THR A 43 13.06 -11.28 -4.06
N SER A 44 13.52 -12.52 -3.91
CA SER A 44 13.45 -13.54 -4.96
C SER A 44 12.75 -14.79 -4.38
N PRO A 45 11.49 -15.07 -4.82
CA PRO A 45 10.68 -14.35 -5.81
C PRO A 45 10.20 -12.98 -5.28
N PRO A 46 9.87 -12.06 -6.18
CA PRO A 46 9.37 -10.75 -5.77
C PRO A 46 8.10 -10.85 -4.96
N GLN A 47 8.02 -10.09 -3.88
CA GLN A 47 6.85 -10.04 -3.00
C GLN A 47 6.50 -8.58 -2.71
N ALA A 48 5.20 -8.33 -2.50
CA ALA A 48 4.72 -7.02 -2.12
C ALA A 48 5.24 -6.63 -0.73
N ARG A 49 5.31 -5.32 -0.48
CA ARG A 49 5.68 -4.80 0.84
C ARG A 49 4.65 -5.23 1.87
N LYS A 50 5.12 -5.77 2.99
CA LYS A 50 4.27 -6.25 4.07
C LYS A 50 4.40 -5.37 5.30
N PHE A 51 3.28 -5.18 5.98
CA PHE A 51 3.21 -4.43 7.24
C PHE A 51 2.73 -5.36 8.33
N LYS A 52 3.32 -5.25 9.52
CA LYS A 52 2.98 -6.16 10.62
C LYS A 52 1.63 -5.83 11.25
N THR A 53 1.21 -4.57 11.21
CA THR A 53 -0.03 -4.11 11.83
C THR A 53 -0.80 -3.20 10.89
N LEU A 54 -2.10 -3.09 11.14
CA LEU A 54 -2.94 -2.14 10.42
C LEU A 54 -2.45 -0.71 10.64
N ALA A 55 -2.05 -0.39 11.87
CA ALA A 55 -1.54 0.94 12.20
C ALA A 55 -0.29 1.27 11.40
N ALA A 56 0.60 0.31 11.20
CA ALA A 56 1.81 0.52 10.40
C ALA A 56 1.47 0.80 8.94
N ALA A 57 0.53 0.05 8.36
CA ALA A 57 0.09 0.26 6.98
C ALA A 57 -0.56 1.64 6.83
N HIS A 58 -1.43 2.02 7.75
CA HIS A 58 -2.10 3.31 7.75
C HIS A 58 -1.09 4.45 7.88
N SER A 59 -0.13 4.31 8.79
CA SER A 59 0.91 5.31 9.01
C SER A 59 1.79 5.49 7.77
N TYR A 60 2.09 4.40 7.06
CA TYR A 60 2.85 4.46 5.82
C TYR A 60 2.13 5.31 4.77
N LEU A 61 0.82 5.11 4.60
CA LEU A 61 0.02 5.91 3.68
C LEU A 61 0.02 7.39 4.07
N ARG A 62 -0.21 7.69 5.35
CA ARG A 62 -0.33 9.06 5.84
C ARG A 62 1.01 9.80 5.81
N ASN A 63 2.05 9.18 6.33
CA ASN A 63 3.30 9.87 6.60
C ASN A 63 4.34 9.71 5.50
N PHE A 64 4.35 8.58 4.80
CA PHE A 64 5.32 8.34 3.74
C PHE A 64 4.78 8.72 2.37
N LEU A 65 3.54 8.32 2.06
CA LEU A 65 2.93 8.62 0.77
C LEU A 65 2.11 9.91 0.77
N ASN A 66 1.96 10.56 1.93
CA ASN A 66 1.18 11.80 2.10
C ASN A 66 -0.26 11.65 1.61
N TYR A 67 -0.84 10.47 1.82
CA TYR A 67 -2.20 10.19 1.41
C TYR A 67 -3.15 10.39 2.59
N GLU A 68 -4.11 11.30 2.45
CA GLU A 68 -5.03 11.66 3.53
C GLU A 68 -6.50 11.48 3.15
N ARG A 69 -6.77 10.86 2.01
CA ARG A 69 -8.13 10.60 1.56
C ARG A 69 -8.63 9.25 2.09
N GLY A 70 -9.78 8.84 1.62
CA GLY A 70 -10.41 7.60 2.08
C GLY A 70 -9.63 6.34 1.77
N ILE A 71 -9.64 5.40 2.69
CA ILE A 71 -8.95 4.12 2.59
C ILE A 71 -9.99 3.03 2.82
N THR A 72 -10.00 2.02 1.96
CA THR A 72 -10.82 0.83 2.14
C THR A 72 -9.96 -0.25 2.81
N ILE A 73 -10.51 -0.92 3.81
CA ILE A 73 -9.84 -2.03 4.48
C ILE A 73 -10.64 -3.29 4.18
N LEU A 74 -10.01 -4.28 3.55
CA LEU A 74 -10.66 -5.54 3.18
C LEU A 74 -9.91 -6.73 3.76
N ILE A 75 -10.67 -7.76 4.12
CA ILE A 75 -10.11 -9.05 4.53
C ILE A 75 -9.67 -9.78 3.26
N ALA A 76 -8.41 -10.20 3.21
CA ALA A 76 -7.88 -10.92 2.07
C ALA A 76 -8.49 -12.32 2.00
N PRO A 77 -8.69 -12.86 0.78
CA PRO A 77 -9.23 -14.22 0.59
C PRO A 77 -8.30 -15.30 1.11
#